data_6c880c049eb89a7c5a5ddbba2d889d9d
#
_entry.id   6c880c049eb89a7c5a5ddbba2d889d9d
#
_cell.length_a   1.000
_cell.length_b   1.000
_cell.length_c   1.000
_cell.angle_alpha   90.00
_cell.angle_beta   90.00
_cell.angle_gamma   90.00
#
_symmetry.space_group_name_H-M   'P 1'
#
loop_
_entity.id
_entity.type
_entity.pdbx_description
1 polymer ?
#
loop_
_entity_poly.entity_id
_entity_poly.type
_entity_poly.pdbx_seq_one_letter_code
_entity_poly.pdbx_strand_id
1 'polypeptide(L)'
;MKTLLHICCAPCANQCVATLRTEGVEVTGFWYNPNIHPFTEYRERRNCLRAYAESVQLPLIEQNDYALRPFVREVAEDIAGRCVKCYEMRLFQTAKTAKEQGFDSFTSSLFISPYQNHELMKEVAQRAADTYEIEFLYRDFREVFKAGQAYAREHEFYMQKYCGCVFSEEERYLKTNKIIP
;
A
#
# COMPACT_ATOMS: atom_id res chain seq x y z
N MET A 1 -21.31 -4.75 2.15
CA MET A 1 -20.07 -4.99 2.93
C MET A 1 -19.19 -3.75 2.82
N LYS A 2 -18.81 -3.18 3.96
CA LYS A 2 -17.94 -1.99 4.04
C LYS A 2 -16.50 -2.42 4.26
N THR A 3 -15.61 -2.08 3.34
CA THR A 3 -14.22 -2.53 3.35
C THR A 3 -13.25 -1.36 3.43
N LEU A 4 -12.27 -1.44 4.34
CA LEU A 4 -11.15 -0.51 4.40
C LEU A 4 -10.02 -1.02 3.50
N LEU A 5 -9.71 -0.26 2.44
CA LEU A 5 -8.64 -0.57 1.49
C LEU A 5 -7.37 0.21 1.85
N HIS A 6 -6.34 -0.46 2.35
CA HIS A 6 -5.02 0.14 2.47
C HIS A 6 -4.46 0.53 1.10
N ILE A 7 -3.99 1.77 0.97
CA ILE A 7 -3.48 2.30 -0.31
C ILE A 7 -2.07 2.85 -0.14
N CYS A 8 -1.15 2.34 -0.97
CA CYS A 8 0.24 2.83 -1.01
C CYS A 8 0.48 3.95 -2.04
N CYS A 9 -0.36 4.06 -3.07
CA CYS A 9 -0.29 5.06 -4.13
C CYS A 9 -1.51 4.98 -5.06
N ALA A 10 -1.82 6.05 -5.76
CA ALA A 10 -2.94 6.09 -6.71
C ALA A 10 -2.81 5.10 -7.89
N PRO A 11 -1.63 4.93 -8.53
CA PRO A 11 -1.46 3.93 -9.58
C PRO A 11 -1.78 2.48 -9.17
N CYS A 12 -1.60 2.14 -7.88
CA CYS A 12 -1.97 0.82 -7.37
C CYS A 12 -3.44 0.74 -6.96
N ALA A 13 -4.04 1.85 -6.57
CA ALA A 13 -5.39 1.88 -6.03
C ALA A 13 -6.49 1.85 -7.10
N ASN A 14 -6.28 2.48 -8.27
CA ASN A 14 -7.34 2.75 -9.23
C ASN A 14 -8.12 1.50 -9.64
N GLN A 15 -7.45 0.43 -10.06
CA GLN A 15 -8.12 -0.80 -10.46
C GLN A 15 -8.60 -1.63 -9.25
N CYS A 16 -7.93 -1.55 -8.10
CA CYS A 16 -8.44 -2.20 -6.89
C CYS A 16 -9.79 -1.62 -6.48
N VAL A 17 -9.92 -0.29 -6.50
CA VAL A 17 -11.19 0.41 -6.20
C VAL A 17 -12.25 0.06 -7.23
N ALA A 18 -11.91 0.09 -8.53
CA ALA A 18 -12.85 -0.24 -9.60
C ALA A 18 -13.37 -1.69 -9.48
N THR A 19 -12.47 -2.65 -9.24
CA THR A 19 -12.81 -4.06 -9.07
C THR A 19 -13.74 -4.27 -7.87
N LEU A 20 -13.38 -3.75 -6.70
CA LEU A 20 -14.19 -3.90 -5.49
C LEU A 20 -15.57 -3.26 -5.63
N ARG A 21 -15.66 -2.08 -6.26
CA ARG A 21 -16.95 -1.42 -6.53
C ARG A 21 -17.81 -2.22 -7.50
N THR A 22 -17.22 -2.84 -8.52
CA THR A 22 -17.94 -3.72 -9.46
C THR A 22 -18.49 -4.96 -8.74
N GLU A 23 -17.80 -5.45 -7.72
CA GLU A 23 -18.26 -6.54 -6.84
C GLU A 23 -19.31 -6.09 -5.80
N GLY A 24 -19.74 -4.83 -5.82
CA GLY A 24 -20.73 -4.27 -4.89
C GLY A 24 -20.18 -3.98 -3.48
N VAL A 25 -18.87 -3.86 -3.35
CA VAL A 25 -18.21 -3.53 -2.08
C VAL A 25 -18.18 -2.02 -1.87
N GLU A 26 -18.62 -1.55 -0.70
CA GLU A 26 -18.48 -0.16 -0.28
C GLU A 26 -17.04 0.06 0.22
N VAL A 27 -16.24 0.78 -0.58
CA VAL A 27 -14.80 0.95 -0.35
C VAL A 27 -14.50 2.31 0.26
N THR A 28 -13.73 2.31 1.34
CA THR A 28 -13.06 3.48 1.89
C THR A 28 -11.55 3.28 1.79
N GLY A 29 -10.83 4.24 1.24
CA GLY A 29 -9.37 4.21 1.17
C GLY A 29 -8.72 4.50 2.52
N PHE A 30 -7.59 3.89 2.80
CA PHE A 30 -6.78 4.14 3.98
C PHE A 30 -5.33 4.42 3.61
N TRP A 31 -4.87 5.63 3.92
CA TRP A 31 -3.48 6.03 3.78
C TRP A 31 -2.75 5.84 5.10
N TYR A 32 -1.88 4.84 5.16
CA TYR A 32 -0.90 4.64 6.23
C TYR A 32 0.35 3.98 5.67
N ASN A 33 1.40 4.75 5.47
CA ASN A 33 2.61 4.30 4.79
C ASN A 33 3.88 4.80 5.50
N PRO A 34 4.19 4.32 6.71
CA PRO A 34 5.36 4.71 7.48
C PRO A 34 6.69 4.29 6.81
N ASN A 35 6.61 3.40 5.83
CA ASN A 35 7.72 2.84 5.08
C ASN A 35 8.10 3.64 3.83
N ILE A 36 7.36 4.67 3.44
CA ILE A 36 7.66 5.42 2.22
C ILE A 36 8.65 6.55 2.52
N HIS A 37 9.80 6.52 1.86
CA HIS A 37 10.92 7.45 2.03
C HIS A 37 11.53 7.84 0.68
N PRO A 38 12.18 9.02 0.57
CA PRO A 38 12.22 10.12 1.54
C PRO A 38 10.86 10.82 1.69
N PHE A 39 10.81 11.89 2.48
CA PHE A 39 9.58 12.65 2.72
C PHE A 39 8.96 13.22 1.44
N THR A 40 9.78 13.58 0.46
CA THR A 40 9.30 14.06 -0.84
C THR A 40 8.52 12.99 -1.59
N GLU A 41 9.00 11.75 -1.62
CA GLU A 41 8.29 10.60 -2.22
C GLU A 41 6.97 10.30 -1.48
N TYR A 42 7.00 10.31 -0.14
CA TYR A 42 5.81 10.15 0.70
C TYR A 42 4.76 11.21 0.36
N ARG A 43 5.17 12.48 0.27
CA ARG A 43 4.30 13.61 -0.04
C ARG A 43 3.69 13.50 -1.43
N GLU A 44 4.49 13.18 -2.45
CA GLU A 44 4.02 13.07 -3.84
C GLU A 44 2.99 11.95 -3.99
N ARG A 45 3.24 10.76 -3.42
CA ARG A 45 2.27 9.66 -3.45
C ARG A 45 0.97 10.01 -2.74
N ARG A 46 1.07 10.65 -1.57
CA ARG A 46 -0.12 11.06 -0.81
C ARG A 46 -0.94 12.10 -1.57
N ASN A 47 -0.30 13.12 -2.12
CA ASN A 47 -1.01 14.18 -2.84
C ASN A 47 -1.67 13.63 -4.11
N CYS A 48 -1.00 12.76 -4.85
CA CYS A 48 -1.59 12.06 -5.99
C CYS A 48 -2.79 11.20 -5.59
N LEU A 49 -2.70 10.49 -4.45
CA LEU A 49 -3.83 9.71 -3.94
C LEU A 49 -5.02 10.59 -3.55
N ARG A 50 -4.79 11.73 -2.93
CA ARG A 50 -5.87 12.68 -2.58
C ARG A 50 -6.61 13.16 -3.82
N ALA A 51 -5.88 13.60 -4.84
CA ALA A 51 -6.47 14.04 -6.11
C ALA A 51 -7.27 12.91 -6.79
N TYR A 52 -6.73 11.70 -6.82
CA TYR A 52 -7.45 10.53 -7.32
C TYR A 52 -8.71 10.25 -6.51
N ALA A 53 -8.62 10.20 -5.19
CA ALA A 53 -9.76 9.91 -4.32
C ALA A 53 -10.90 10.92 -4.51
N GLU A 54 -10.57 12.21 -4.62
CA GLU A 54 -11.53 13.26 -4.92
C GLU A 54 -12.19 13.04 -6.29
N SER A 55 -11.42 12.75 -7.33
CA SER A 55 -11.92 12.58 -8.71
C SER A 55 -12.91 11.42 -8.85
N VAL A 56 -12.77 10.37 -8.04
CA VAL A 56 -13.64 9.19 -8.08
C VAL A 56 -14.58 9.07 -6.87
N GLN A 57 -14.68 10.14 -6.06
CA GLN A 57 -15.50 10.19 -4.85
C GLN A 57 -15.23 8.99 -3.92
N LEU A 58 -13.95 8.67 -3.70
CA LEU A 58 -13.53 7.65 -2.76
C LEU A 58 -13.35 8.29 -1.37
N PRO A 59 -14.14 7.90 -0.35
CA PRO A 59 -13.86 8.31 1.02
C PRO A 59 -12.43 7.90 1.40
N LEU A 60 -11.67 8.80 2.02
CA LEU A 60 -10.28 8.56 2.37
C LEU A 60 -10.02 8.88 3.85
N ILE A 61 -9.52 7.90 4.58
CA ILE A 61 -9.01 8.06 5.93
C ILE A 61 -7.49 8.16 5.84
N GLU A 62 -6.91 9.17 6.49
CA GLU A 62 -5.48 9.41 6.45
C GLU A 62 -4.87 9.36 7.85
N GLN A 63 -3.89 8.49 8.02
CA GLN A 63 -2.97 8.50 9.14
C GLN A 63 -1.61 8.94 8.62
N ASN A 64 -1.27 10.20 8.86
CA ASN A 64 -0.14 10.90 8.23
C ASN A 64 1.17 10.75 9.01
N ASP A 65 1.58 9.51 9.29
CA ASP A 65 2.80 9.19 10.02
C ASP A 65 3.98 8.97 9.04
N TYR A 66 4.79 9.99 8.85
CA TYR A 66 6.08 9.80 8.19
C TYR A 66 7.11 9.26 9.19
N ALA A 67 7.56 8.04 9.00
CA ALA A 67 8.28 7.30 10.03
C ALA A 67 9.63 6.68 9.55
N LEU A 68 10.47 7.46 8.86
CA LEU A 68 11.80 6.99 8.43
C LEU A 68 12.61 6.38 9.61
N ARG A 69 12.75 7.14 10.69
CA ARG A 69 13.58 6.70 11.83
C ARG A 69 13.02 5.47 12.56
N PRO A 70 11.71 5.40 12.89
CA PRO A 70 11.10 4.20 13.43
C PRO A 70 11.24 3.00 12.50
N PHE A 71 10.97 3.17 11.20
CA PHE A 71 11.11 2.11 10.22
C PHE A 71 12.54 1.56 10.15
N VAL A 72 13.54 2.43 10.05
CA VAL A 72 14.95 2.00 9.99
C VAL A 72 15.36 1.25 11.26
N ARG A 73 14.95 1.71 12.44
CA ARG A 73 15.21 1.00 13.70
C ARG A 73 14.61 -0.41 13.72
N GLU A 74 13.38 -0.56 13.22
CA GLU A 74 12.67 -1.84 13.20
C GLU A 74 13.34 -2.87 12.29
N VAL A 75 13.99 -2.44 11.21
CA VAL A 75 14.58 -3.33 10.21
C VAL A 75 16.10 -3.39 10.23
N ALA A 76 16.75 -2.63 11.10
CA ALA A 76 18.22 -2.46 11.10
C ALA A 76 18.99 -3.78 11.30
N GLU A 77 18.46 -4.71 12.09
CA GLU A 77 19.09 -6.00 12.36
C GLU A 77 18.91 -7.03 11.24
N ASP A 78 17.86 -6.86 10.40
CA ASP A 78 17.57 -7.73 9.24
C ASP A 78 17.02 -6.93 8.06
N ILE A 79 17.91 -6.21 7.38
CA ILE A 79 17.52 -5.40 6.20
C ILE A 79 17.02 -6.30 5.06
N ALA A 80 17.54 -7.52 4.92
CA ALA A 80 17.11 -8.46 3.87
C ALA A 80 15.68 -8.93 4.10
N GLY A 81 15.29 -9.20 5.34
CA GLY A 81 13.93 -9.58 5.74
C GLY A 81 12.96 -8.40 5.99
N ARG A 82 13.37 -7.17 5.76
CA ARG A 82 12.59 -5.95 6.03
C ARG A 82 11.16 -5.93 5.48
N CYS A 83 10.89 -6.69 4.42
CA CYS A 83 9.57 -6.71 3.80
C CYS A 83 8.50 -7.30 4.72
N VAL A 84 8.84 -8.26 5.57
CA VAL A 84 7.93 -8.80 6.59
C VAL A 84 7.45 -7.69 7.51
N LYS A 85 8.40 -6.94 8.09
CA LYS A 85 8.11 -5.81 8.97
C LYS A 85 7.29 -4.72 8.28
N CYS A 86 7.65 -4.44 7.02
CA CYS A 86 6.92 -3.48 6.19
C CYS A 86 5.45 -3.88 5.99
N TYR A 87 5.17 -5.16 5.75
CA TYR A 87 3.79 -5.66 5.64
C TYR A 87 3.08 -5.64 6.99
N GLU A 88 3.73 -6.10 8.05
CA GLU A 88 3.19 -6.08 9.42
C GLU A 88 2.75 -4.68 9.80
N MET A 89 3.62 -3.69 9.71
CA MET A 89 3.30 -2.30 10.08
C MET A 89 2.03 -1.81 9.38
N ARG A 90 1.89 -2.06 8.08
CA ARG A 90 0.77 -1.53 7.29
C ARG A 90 -0.52 -2.34 7.47
N LEU A 91 -0.43 -3.66 7.40
CA LEU A 91 -1.62 -4.51 7.42
C LEU A 91 -2.24 -4.63 8.81
N PHE A 92 -1.41 -4.70 9.86
CA PHE A 92 -1.91 -4.67 11.25
C PHE A 92 -2.59 -3.33 11.57
N GLN A 93 -1.98 -2.21 11.17
CA GLN A 93 -2.62 -0.91 11.38
C GLN A 93 -3.92 -0.78 10.58
N THR A 94 -3.97 -1.33 9.37
CA THR A 94 -5.21 -1.33 8.56
C THR A 94 -6.31 -2.16 9.22
N ALA A 95 -6.00 -3.37 9.64
CA ALA A 95 -6.95 -4.25 10.35
C ALA A 95 -7.46 -3.61 11.66
N LYS A 96 -6.55 -3.04 12.44
CA LYS A 96 -6.88 -2.30 13.66
C LYS A 96 -7.83 -1.15 13.38
N THR A 97 -7.48 -0.29 12.44
CA THR A 97 -8.31 0.88 12.08
C THR A 97 -9.68 0.44 11.54
N ALA A 98 -9.71 -0.60 10.73
CA ALA A 98 -10.97 -1.15 10.21
C ALA A 98 -11.88 -1.64 11.34
N LYS A 99 -11.36 -2.38 12.31
CA LYS A 99 -12.11 -2.84 13.47
C LYS A 99 -12.63 -1.68 14.33
N GLU A 100 -11.73 -0.73 14.67
CA GLU A 100 -12.06 0.41 15.52
C GLU A 100 -13.11 1.34 14.90
N GLN A 101 -13.16 1.43 13.56
CA GLN A 101 -14.10 2.29 12.85
C GLN A 101 -15.33 1.55 12.31
N GLY A 102 -15.51 0.28 12.66
CA GLY A 102 -16.73 -0.48 12.35
C GLY A 102 -16.87 -0.88 10.88
N PHE A 103 -15.73 -1.13 10.19
CA PHE A 103 -15.75 -1.80 8.90
C PHE A 103 -16.00 -3.30 9.06
N ASP A 104 -16.60 -3.91 8.03
CA ASP A 104 -16.82 -5.36 8.00
C ASP A 104 -15.53 -6.12 7.69
N SER A 105 -14.66 -5.51 6.86
CA SER A 105 -13.44 -6.16 6.40
C SER A 105 -12.36 -5.14 6.03
N PHE A 106 -11.14 -5.64 5.79
CA PHE A 106 -10.05 -4.86 5.23
C PHE A 106 -9.36 -5.61 4.08
N THR A 107 -8.65 -4.86 3.24
CA THR A 107 -7.79 -5.38 2.18
C THR A 107 -6.66 -4.39 1.86
N SER A 108 -5.84 -4.68 0.84
CA SER A 108 -4.74 -3.81 0.46
C SER A 108 -4.51 -3.76 -1.04
N SER A 109 -4.23 -2.55 -1.55
CA SER A 109 -3.77 -2.34 -2.93
C SER A 109 -2.39 -2.95 -3.22
N LEU A 110 -1.68 -3.44 -2.21
CA LEU A 110 -0.41 -4.15 -2.39
C LEU A 110 -0.58 -5.44 -3.19
N PHE A 111 -1.74 -6.08 -3.11
CA PHE A 111 -2.07 -7.32 -3.83
C PHE A 111 -2.18 -7.14 -5.35
N ILE A 112 -2.04 -5.91 -5.87
CA ILE A 112 -1.95 -5.65 -7.32
C ILE A 112 -0.53 -5.82 -7.85
N SER A 113 0.49 -5.74 -7.00
CA SER A 113 1.88 -5.70 -7.45
C SER A 113 2.43 -7.10 -7.75
N PRO A 114 2.91 -7.36 -8.98
CA PRO A 114 3.58 -8.62 -9.30
C PRO A 114 4.99 -8.72 -8.69
N TYR A 115 5.49 -7.65 -8.08
CA TYR A 115 6.85 -7.57 -7.52
C TYR A 115 6.91 -7.79 -6.01
N GLN A 116 5.75 -7.90 -5.36
CA GLN A 116 5.67 -8.14 -3.92
C GLN A 116 5.64 -9.65 -3.62
N ASN A 117 6.09 -10.05 -2.44
CA ASN A 117 5.93 -11.43 -1.99
C ASN A 117 4.47 -11.68 -1.59
N HIS A 118 3.69 -12.19 -2.53
CA HIS A 118 2.24 -12.31 -2.42
C HIS A 118 1.80 -13.25 -1.29
N GLU A 119 2.45 -14.41 -1.16
CA GLU A 119 2.10 -15.38 -0.12
C GLU A 119 2.43 -14.83 1.28
N LEU A 120 3.58 -14.21 1.45
CA LEU A 120 3.94 -13.56 2.70
C LEU A 120 2.96 -12.45 3.08
N MET A 121 2.50 -11.64 2.10
CA MET A 121 1.48 -10.62 2.35
C MET A 121 0.16 -11.24 2.82
N LYS A 122 -0.27 -12.36 2.22
CA LYS A 122 -1.47 -13.09 2.64
C LYS A 122 -1.36 -13.60 4.07
N GLU A 123 -0.22 -14.22 4.41
CA GLU A 123 0.06 -14.69 5.77
C GLU A 123 -0.04 -13.53 6.78
N VAL A 124 0.62 -12.42 6.50
CA VAL A 124 0.61 -11.25 7.39
C VAL A 124 -0.78 -10.66 7.51
N ALA A 125 -1.54 -10.56 6.39
CA ALA A 125 -2.90 -10.05 6.41
C ALA A 125 -3.83 -10.95 7.22
N GLN A 126 -3.70 -12.29 7.08
CA GLN A 126 -4.50 -13.24 7.87
C GLN A 126 -4.18 -13.13 9.37
N ARG A 127 -2.90 -13.05 9.74
CA ARG A 127 -2.50 -12.84 11.14
C ARG A 127 -3.08 -11.52 11.70
N ALA A 128 -3.10 -10.46 10.90
CA ALA A 128 -3.72 -9.20 11.31
C ALA A 128 -5.24 -9.34 11.49
N ALA A 129 -5.90 -10.07 10.58
CA ALA A 129 -7.33 -10.38 10.65
C ALA A 129 -7.68 -11.14 11.95
N ASP A 130 -6.92 -12.19 12.25
CA ASP A 130 -7.09 -13.00 13.45
C ASP A 130 -6.84 -12.20 14.74
N THR A 131 -5.83 -11.32 14.72
CA THR A 131 -5.46 -10.48 15.87
C THR A 131 -6.55 -9.47 16.25
N TYR A 132 -7.18 -8.87 15.25
CA TYR A 132 -8.21 -7.83 15.45
C TYR A 132 -9.63 -8.35 15.27
N GLU A 133 -9.81 -9.65 15.03
CA GLU A 133 -11.12 -10.28 14.82
C GLU A 133 -11.94 -9.54 13.75
N ILE A 134 -11.34 -9.35 12.58
CA ILE A 134 -11.94 -8.70 11.42
C ILE A 134 -11.67 -9.50 10.14
N GLU A 135 -12.60 -9.50 9.20
CA GLU A 135 -12.42 -10.23 7.95
C GLU A 135 -11.29 -9.65 7.10
N PHE A 136 -10.38 -10.50 6.60
CA PHE A 136 -9.48 -10.16 5.52
C PHE A 136 -10.13 -10.49 4.18
N LEU A 137 -10.58 -9.48 3.45
CA LEU A 137 -11.11 -9.62 2.10
C LEU A 137 -9.97 -9.80 1.11
N TYR A 138 -9.56 -11.05 0.91
CA TYR A 138 -8.51 -11.35 -0.07
C TYR A 138 -9.02 -11.20 -1.51
N ARG A 139 -8.27 -10.44 -2.32
CA ARG A 139 -8.41 -10.39 -3.77
C ARG A 139 -7.04 -10.34 -4.42
N ASP A 140 -6.83 -11.17 -5.43
CA ASP A 140 -5.65 -11.08 -6.28
C ASP A 140 -5.90 -10.06 -7.40
N PHE A 141 -5.34 -8.88 -7.25
CA PHE A 141 -5.50 -7.80 -8.23
C PHE A 141 -4.40 -7.81 -9.33
N ARG A 142 -3.51 -8.81 -9.38
CA ARG A 142 -2.40 -8.82 -10.34
C ARG A 142 -2.85 -8.84 -11.79
N GLU A 143 -4.01 -9.45 -12.09
CA GLU A 143 -4.59 -9.47 -13.44
C GLU A 143 -4.88 -8.07 -13.97
N VAL A 144 -5.28 -7.14 -13.10
CA VAL A 144 -5.61 -5.76 -13.47
C VAL A 144 -4.42 -4.79 -13.32
N PHE A 145 -3.21 -5.27 -13.00
CA PHE A 145 -2.02 -4.45 -12.84
C PHE A 145 -1.71 -3.60 -14.08
N LYS A 146 -1.71 -4.23 -15.27
CA LYS A 146 -1.41 -3.52 -16.53
C LYS A 146 -2.45 -2.43 -16.83
N ALA A 147 -3.72 -2.72 -16.60
CA ALA A 147 -4.80 -1.75 -16.77
C ALA A 147 -4.64 -0.58 -15.80
N GLY A 148 -4.25 -0.85 -14.55
CA GLY A 148 -3.96 0.18 -13.54
C GLY A 148 -2.81 1.10 -13.94
N GLN A 149 -1.76 0.54 -14.52
CA GLN A 149 -0.62 1.31 -15.02
C GLN A 149 -0.99 2.17 -16.26
N ALA A 150 -1.83 1.65 -17.15
CA ALA A 150 -2.33 2.40 -18.32
C ALA A 150 -3.19 3.58 -17.87
N TYR A 151 -4.16 3.33 -17.00
CA TYR A 151 -5.01 4.37 -16.41
C TYR A 151 -4.20 5.47 -15.73
N ALA A 152 -3.20 5.09 -14.94
CA ALA A 152 -2.36 6.05 -14.23
C ALA A 152 -1.56 6.95 -15.17
N ARG A 153 -1.08 6.44 -16.31
CA ARG A 153 -0.38 7.25 -17.32
C ARG A 153 -1.33 8.19 -18.06
N GLU A 154 -2.51 7.71 -18.43
CA GLU A 154 -3.54 8.49 -19.12
C GLU A 154 -4.00 9.69 -18.26
N HIS A 155 -4.07 9.50 -16.94
CA HIS A 155 -4.49 10.52 -15.98
C HIS A 155 -3.33 11.27 -15.34
N GLU A 156 -2.12 11.12 -15.88
CA GLU A 156 -0.91 11.83 -15.44
C GLU A 156 -0.60 11.65 -13.92
N PHE A 157 -0.89 10.48 -13.37
CA PHE A 157 -0.58 10.19 -11.98
C PHE A 157 0.91 10.16 -11.72
N TYR A 158 1.30 10.58 -10.53
CA TYR A 158 2.67 10.38 -10.07
C TYR A 158 3.02 8.88 -10.06
N MET A 159 4.00 8.50 -10.90
CA MET A 159 4.44 7.11 -11.06
C MET A 159 5.68 6.86 -10.20
N GLN A 160 5.51 6.06 -9.13
CA GLN A 160 6.63 5.68 -8.28
C GLN A 160 7.68 4.85 -9.03
N LYS A 161 8.95 5.07 -8.71
CA LYS A 161 10.09 4.40 -9.37
C LYS A 161 10.62 3.19 -8.58
N TYR A 162 10.24 3.05 -7.32
CA TYR A 162 10.64 1.96 -6.42
C TYR A 162 9.51 1.62 -5.45
N CYS A 163 9.66 0.56 -4.65
CA CYS A 163 8.60 0.07 -3.75
C CYS A 163 8.16 1.12 -2.72
N GLY A 164 9.11 1.83 -2.11
CA GLY A 164 8.81 2.95 -1.19
C GLY A 164 9.86 3.18 -0.11
N CYS A 165 10.46 2.14 0.46
CA CYS A 165 11.44 2.32 1.52
C CYS A 165 12.80 2.76 0.99
N VAL A 166 13.59 3.42 1.85
CA VAL A 166 14.93 3.90 1.52
C VAL A 166 15.84 2.79 0.97
N PHE A 167 15.73 1.57 1.48
CA PHE A 167 16.51 0.43 0.99
C PHE A 167 16.08 -0.03 -0.42
N SER A 168 14.80 0.07 -0.76
CA SER A 168 14.34 -0.24 -2.11
C SER A 168 14.73 0.86 -3.11
N GLU A 169 14.86 2.07 -2.66
CA GLU A 169 15.44 3.18 -3.42
C GLU A 169 16.91 2.92 -3.72
N GLU A 170 17.69 2.66 -2.69
CA GLU A 170 19.11 2.32 -2.79
C GLU A 170 19.32 1.16 -3.77
N GLU A 171 18.65 0.03 -3.58
CA GLU A 171 18.75 -1.14 -4.46
C GLU A 171 18.40 -0.81 -5.92
N ARG A 172 17.43 0.06 -6.14
CA ARG A 172 17.01 0.47 -7.49
C ARG A 172 18.10 1.25 -8.20
N TYR A 173 18.70 2.21 -7.52
CA TYR A 173 19.64 3.15 -8.16
C TYR A 173 21.09 2.68 -8.11
N LEU A 174 21.52 1.95 -7.09
CA LEU A 174 22.85 1.36 -7.05
C LEU A 174 23.02 0.27 -8.12
N LYS A 175 22.02 -0.58 -8.34
CA LYS A 175 22.07 -1.60 -9.41
C LYS A 175 22.15 -1.00 -10.81
N THR A 176 21.59 0.20 -11.02
CA THR A 176 21.62 0.87 -12.32
C THR A 176 22.90 1.65 -12.55
N ASN A 177 23.56 2.11 -11.51
CA ASN A 177 24.69 3.05 -11.66
C ASN A 177 26.06 2.43 -11.56
N LYS A 178 26.28 1.14 -11.35
CA LYS A 178 27.62 0.50 -11.27
C LYS A 178 28.76 1.41 -10.76
N ILE A 179 28.41 2.44 -9.99
CA ILE A 179 29.30 3.45 -9.49
C ILE A 179 29.28 3.37 -7.98
N ILE A 180 30.10 2.51 -7.43
CA ILE A 180 30.77 2.86 -6.17
C ILE A 180 32.16 2.26 -6.26
N PRO A 181 33.19 3.06 -5.97
CA PRO A 181 34.58 2.61 -5.95
C PRO A 181 34.83 1.59 -4.86
#